data_4174030c94eca56152018e3637a76e26
#
_entry.id   4174030c94eca56152018e3637a76e26
#
_cell.length_a   1.000
_cell.length_b   1.000
_cell.length_c   1.000
_cell.angle_alpha   90.00
_cell.angle_beta   90.00
_cell.angle_gamma   90.00
#
_symmetry.space_group_name_H-M   'P 1'
#
loop_
_entity.id
_entity.type
_entity.pdbx_description
1 polymer ?
#
loop_
_entity_poly.entity_id
_entity_poly.type
_entity_poly.pdbx_seq_one_letter_code
_entity_poly.pdbx_strand_id
1 'polypeptide(L)'
;MTREKAPQLDLFGGALPAVRRPSEEGARLEREHEEARAIAARLPDNVRFGTSSWSFPDWAGIVYSRVAKESDLAREGLREYALHPLLTTVGIDRSYYAPIPTPDLVRYAEQLPPGFPCCAKAPEIVTSAARPSRSGGPPGEANPDFLNARLFADETLGPFRDVFREHTGPFVLQFPPAPRSVRMAPPAFAEKLERFLADLPTDFRYAVELRDPALLTANYRDALAAHGVAHVYNYVTAMPMPARQAEAIPLGSASFAVIRLLLPPGTTYGERRTLKPFSRLADPDDEMRRQVVSIVRASVDTKIPVSVLVNNKAEGCSPLTIRALAELLGSGLNL
;
A
#
# COMPACT_ATOMS: atom_id res chain seq x y z
N MET A 1 5.40 -32.76 44.77
CA MET A 1 6.81 -32.32 44.96
C MET A 1 7.43 -32.16 43.57
N THR A 2 7.38 -30.96 43.02
CA THR A 2 8.01 -30.61 41.75
C THR A 2 9.48 -30.35 41.97
N ARG A 3 10.35 -31.17 41.39
CA ARG A 3 11.82 -30.96 41.41
C ARG A 3 12.14 -29.70 40.60
N GLU A 4 12.54 -28.62 41.28
CA GLU A 4 13.22 -27.49 40.65
C GLU A 4 14.52 -27.98 40.00
N LYS A 5 14.67 -27.75 38.70
CA LYS A 5 15.94 -28.01 38.01
C LYS A 5 16.94 -26.96 38.44
N ALA A 6 18.10 -27.38 38.94
CA ALA A 6 19.22 -26.50 39.26
C ALA A 6 19.64 -25.65 38.03
N PRO A 7 20.05 -24.40 38.25
CA PRO A 7 20.49 -23.53 37.14
C PRO A 7 21.78 -24.11 36.52
N GLN A 8 21.84 -24.10 35.19
CA GLN A 8 23.03 -24.45 34.43
C GLN A 8 24.07 -23.34 34.58
N LEU A 9 25.26 -23.63 35.03
CA LEU A 9 26.37 -22.67 35.25
C LEU A 9 27.27 -22.63 34.01
N ASP A 10 27.87 -21.46 33.72
CA ASP A 10 28.95 -21.32 32.76
C ASP A 10 30.28 -21.87 33.29
N LEU A 11 31.33 -21.92 32.45
CA LEU A 11 32.69 -22.40 32.81
C LEU A 11 33.35 -21.63 33.99
N PHE A 12 32.79 -20.49 34.37
CA PHE A 12 33.29 -19.64 35.47
C PHE A 12 32.32 -19.54 36.65
N GLY A 13 31.31 -20.39 36.70
CA GLY A 13 30.36 -20.47 37.81
C GLY A 13 29.26 -19.41 37.82
N GLY A 14 29.14 -18.60 36.76
CA GLY A 14 28.04 -17.67 36.56
C GLY A 14 26.76 -18.38 36.08
N ALA A 15 25.59 -17.98 36.57
CA ALA A 15 24.33 -18.45 36.03
C ALA A 15 24.17 -18.04 34.58
N LEU A 16 24.11 -18.98 33.64
CA LEU A 16 23.77 -18.66 32.27
C LEU A 16 22.42 -17.95 32.22
N PRO A 17 22.29 -16.84 31.46
CA PRO A 17 21.01 -16.18 31.33
C PRO A 17 19.99 -17.18 30.80
N ALA A 18 18.85 -17.29 31.51
CA ALA A 18 17.78 -18.19 31.12
C ALA A 18 17.39 -17.86 29.68
N VAL A 19 17.56 -18.81 28.77
CA VAL A 19 17.06 -18.69 27.39
C VAL A 19 15.55 -18.51 27.50
N ARG A 20 15.06 -17.27 27.38
CA ARG A 20 13.63 -16.99 27.36
C ARG A 20 13.05 -17.75 26.17
N ARG A 21 12.17 -18.69 26.43
CA ARG A 21 11.38 -19.31 25.36
C ARG A 21 10.65 -18.18 24.62
N PRO A 22 10.65 -18.20 23.27
CA PRO A 22 9.84 -17.26 22.52
C PRO A 22 8.39 -17.29 23.00
N SER A 23 7.70 -16.16 22.94
CA SER A 23 6.24 -16.14 23.12
C SER A 23 5.58 -17.01 22.05
N GLU A 24 4.33 -17.38 22.23
CA GLU A 24 3.59 -18.16 21.24
C GLU A 24 3.54 -17.43 19.89
N GLU A 25 3.33 -16.11 19.93
CA GLU A 25 3.37 -15.25 18.75
C GLU A 25 4.77 -15.21 18.11
N GLY A 26 5.83 -15.14 18.91
CA GLY A 26 7.21 -15.17 18.42
C GLY A 26 7.54 -16.47 17.71
N ALA A 27 7.16 -17.62 18.28
CA ALA A 27 7.37 -18.93 17.64
C ALA A 27 6.52 -19.12 16.37
N ARG A 28 5.32 -18.51 16.31
CA ARG A 28 4.48 -18.50 15.12
C ARG A 28 5.10 -17.63 14.03
N LEU A 29 5.60 -16.43 14.38
CA LEU A 29 6.27 -15.53 13.46
C LEU A 29 7.52 -16.15 12.83
N GLU A 30 8.34 -16.88 13.60
CA GLU A 30 9.52 -17.57 13.08
C GLU A 30 9.15 -18.56 11.97
N ARG A 31 8.11 -19.37 12.17
CA ARG A 31 7.60 -20.30 11.15
C ARG A 31 7.07 -19.57 9.92
N GLU A 32 6.27 -18.50 10.14
CA GLU A 32 5.75 -17.68 9.05
C GLU A 32 6.90 -17.07 8.21
N HIS A 33 7.94 -16.57 8.87
CA HIS A 33 9.11 -15.99 8.17
C HIS A 33 9.92 -17.04 7.40
N GLU A 34 10.03 -18.28 7.90
CA GLU A 34 10.72 -19.36 7.19
C GLU A 34 9.96 -19.73 5.91
N GLU A 35 8.65 -19.92 5.99
CA GLU A 35 7.80 -20.20 4.83
C GLU A 35 7.80 -19.02 3.83
N ALA A 36 7.70 -17.79 4.34
CA ALA A 36 7.73 -16.58 3.54
C ALA A 36 9.06 -16.40 2.78
N ARG A 37 10.23 -16.75 3.39
CA ARG A 37 11.54 -16.73 2.72
C ARG A 37 11.59 -17.71 1.54
N ALA A 38 11.05 -18.91 1.73
CA ALA A 38 11.02 -19.92 0.67
C ALA A 38 10.16 -19.48 -0.53
N ILE A 39 9.09 -18.70 -0.27
CA ILE A 39 8.27 -18.09 -1.32
C ILE A 39 9.02 -16.92 -1.98
N ALA A 40 9.55 -16.00 -1.17
CA ALA A 40 10.27 -14.81 -1.63
C ALA A 40 11.44 -15.14 -2.56
N ALA A 41 12.19 -16.23 -2.28
CA ALA A 41 13.30 -16.68 -3.11
C ALA A 41 12.93 -17.06 -4.56
N ARG A 42 11.63 -17.22 -4.85
CA ARG A 42 11.11 -17.54 -6.19
C ARG A 42 10.46 -16.36 -6.89
N LEU A 43 10.41 -15.20 -6.24
CA LEU A 43 9.79 -14.01 -6.81
C LEU A 43 10.77 -13.22 -7.68
N PRO A 44 10.30 -12.60 -8.77
CA PRO A 44 11.11 -11.67 -9.55
C PRO A 44 11.49 -10.41 -8.76
N ASP A 45 12.71 -9.91 -8.95
CA ASP A 45 13.27 -8.77 -8.23
C ASP A 45 12.51 -7.45 -8.46
N ASN A 46 11.79 -7.35 -9.58
CA ASN A 46 11.00 -6.16 -9.93
C ASN A 46 9.57 -6.18 -9.36
N VAL A 47 9.20 -7.17 -8.53
CA VAL A 47 7.90 -7.27 -7.86
C VAL A 47 8.06 -6.90 -6.38
N ARG A 48 7.25 -5.97 -5.91
CA ARG A 48 7.19 -5.57 -4.51
C ARG A 48 5.78 -5.75 -3.96
N PHE A 49 5.68 -6.49 -2.87
CA PHE A 49 4.44 -6.64 -2.12
C PHE A 49 4.47 -5.81 -0.84
N GLY A 50 3.31 -5.26 -0.49
CA GLY A 50 3.15 -4.52 0.75
C GLY A 50 1.68 -4.27 1.08
N THR A 51 1.46 -3.65 2.21
CA THR A 51 0.11 -3.35 2.71
C THR A 51 -0.18 -1.85 2.65
N SER A 52 -1.45 -1.47 2.68
CA SER A 52 -1.89 -0.06 2.66
C SER A 52 -1.50 0.73 3.93
N SER A 53 -1.18 0.03 5.01
CA SER A 53 -0.70 0.55 6.29
C SER A 53 -0.14 -0.62 7.10
N TRP A 54 0.57 -0.37 8.19
CA TRP A 54 1.26 -1.40 8.99
C TRP A 54 0.72 -1.57 10.42
N SER A 55 -0.04 -0.63 10.96
CA SER A 55 -0.42 -0.57 12.37
C SER A 55 -1.63 -1.44 12.75
N PHE A 56 -1.54 -2.75 12.51
CA PHE A 56 -2.62 -3.69 12.81
C PHE A 56 -2.23 -4.68 13.93
N PRO A 57 -2.80 -4.55 15.16
CA PRO A 57 -2.57 -5.48 16.27
C PRO A 57 -2.87 -6.95 15.94
N ASP A 58 -3.84 -7.18 15.07
CA ASP A 58 -4.29 -8.51 14.66
C ASP A 58 -3.23 -9.33 13.87
N TRP A 59 -2.12 -8.68 13.49
CA TRP A 59 -1.01 -9.34 12.78
C TRP A 59 0.05 -9.93 13.71
N ALA A 60 -0.22 -10.02 15.01
CA ALA A 60 0.65 -10.73 15.95
C ALA A 60 0.83 -12.20 15.54
N GLY A 61 2.08 -12.68 15.49
CA GLY A 61 2.45 -14.01 14.99
C GLY A 61 2.42 -14.16 13.47
N ILE A 62 2.16 -13.07 12.70
CA ILE A 62 2.24 -13.02 11.24
C ILE A 62 3.30 -12.00 10.82
N VAL A 63 3.23 -10.79 11.34
CA VAL A 63 4.16 -9.67 11.06
C VAL A 63 4.89 -9.24 12.33
N TYR A 64 4.21 -9.31 13.49
CA TYR A 64 4.73 -8.85 14.77
C TYR A 64 4.98 -10.00 15.73
N SER A 65 6.08 -9.93 16.48
CA SER A 65 6.49 -10.93 17.48
C SER A 65 5.64 -10.89 18.76
N ARG A 66 4.77 -9.87 18.90
CA ARG A 66 3.96 -9.63 20.10
C ARG A 66 2.63 -8.96 19.76
N VAL A 67 1.67 -9.10 20.65
CA VAL A 67 0.47 -8.26 20.65
C VAL A 67 0.86 -6.86 21.12
N ALA A 68 0.49 -5.83 20.35
CA ALA A 68 0.78 -4.43 20.65
C ALA A 68 -0.44 -3.55 20.35
N LYS A 69 -0.49 -2.34 20.91
CA LYS A 69 -1.54 -1.37 20.57
C LYS A 69 -1.31 -0.78 19.18
N GLU A 70 -2.39 -0.43 18.49
CA GLU A 70 -2.33 0.21 17.18
C GLU A 70 -1.45 1.48 17.18
N SER A 71 -1.55 2.31 18.25
CA SER A 71 -0.73 3.52 18.41
C SER A 71 0.78 3.23 18.48
N ASP A 72 1.16 2.13 19.15
CA ASP A 72 2.56 1.75 19.31
C ASP A 72 3.10 1.20 17.98
N LEU A 73 2.30 0.38 17.28
CA LEU A 73 2.65 -0.11 15.95
C LEU A 73 2.73 1.03 14.93
N ALA A 74 1.83 2.01 14.98
CA ALA A 74 1.87 3.18 14.11
C ALA A 74 3.18 3.98 14.27
N ARG A 75 3.72 4.02 15.50
CA ARG A 75 4.94 4.75 15.82
C ARG A 75 6.22 3.96 15.58
N GLU A 76 6.24 2.66 15.88
CA GLU A 76 7.46 1.84 15.97
C GLU A 76 7.39 0.52 15.18
N GLY A 77 6.25 0.19 14.60
CA GLY A 77 6.01 -1.11 13.96
C GLY A 77 6.69 -1.31 12.61
N LEU A 78 7.16 -0.25 11.96
CA LEU A 78 7.78 -0.37 10.63
C LEU A 78 9.06 -1.21 10.65
N ARG A 79 9.80 -1.21 11.75
CA ARG A 79 11.02 -2.02 11.90
C ARG A 79 10.72 -3.53 11.80
N GLU A 80 9.73 -4.02 12.56
CA GLU A 80 9.32 -5.43 12.47
C GLU A 80 8.65 -5.73 11.12
N TYR A 81 7.81 -4.80 10.62
CA TYR A 81 7.16 -4.93 9.32
C TYR A 81 8.17 -5.17 8.19
N ALA A 82 9.24 -4.38 8.14
CA ALA A 82 10.26 -4.47 7.10
C ALA A 82 11.17 -5.70 7.21
N LEU A 83 11.10 -6.45 8.31
CA LEU A 83 11.79 -7.75 8.45
C LEU A 83 11.02 -8.91 7.81
N HIS A 84 9.72 -8.72 7.49
CA HIS A 84 8.92 -9.78 6.89
C HIS A 84 9.34 -10.02 5.42
N PRO A 85 9.72 -11.26 5.04
CA PRO A 85 10.37 -11.54 3.74
C PRO A 85 9.56 -11.16 2.50
N LEU A 86 8.22 -11.17 2.59
CA LEU A 86 7.33 -10.81 1.48
C LEU A 86 6.91 -9.34 1.48
N LEU A 87 7.17 -8.57 2.56
CA LEU A 87 6.74 -7.19 2.68
C LEU A 87 7.90 -6.25 2.32
N THR A 88 8.04 -5.95 1.03
CA THR A 88 9.16 -5.19 0.46
C THR A 88 8.79 -3.76 0.06
N THR A 89 7.58 -3.33 0.38
CA THR A 89 7.06 -1.95 0.28
C THR A 89 5.94 -1.75 1.30
N VAL A 90 5.52 -0.50 1.53
CA VAL A 90 4.38 -0.17 2.39
C VAL A 90 3.65 1.07 1.89
N GLY A 91 2.33 1.12 2.11
CA GLY A 91 1.51 2.30 1.91
C GLY A 91 1.51 3.22 3.14
N ILE A 92 1.67 4.51 2.93
CA ILE A 92 1.46 5.54 3.95
C ILE A 92 0.09 6.20 3.71
N ASP A 93 -0.99 5.43 3.92
CA ASP A 93 -2.35 5.89 3.60
C ASP A 93 -2.83 7.08 4.48
N ARG A 94 -2.22 7.29 5.65
CA ARG A 94 -2.56 8.44 6.52
C ARG A 94 -2.24 9.79 5.88
N SER A 95 -1.27 9.86 4.94
CA SER A 95 -0.93 11.07 4.20
C SER A 95 -2.09 11.64 3.36
N TYR A 96 -3.09 10.81 3.07
CA TYR A 96 -4.32 11.25 2.41
C TYR A 96 -5.12 12.26 3.23
N TYR A 97 -5.10 12.13 4.55
CA TYR A 97 -5.91 12.97 5.44
C TYR A 97 -5.23 14.28 5.83
N ALA A 98 -3.91 14.28 5.88
CA ALA A 98 -3.08 15.46 6.13
C ALA A 98 -1.62 15.15 5.74
N PRO A 99 -0.81 16.17 5.39
CA PRO A 99 0.64 16.02 5.23
C PRO A 99 1.27 15.35 6.46
N ILE A 100 2.27 14.50 6.23
CA ILE A 100 2.98 13.83 7.32
C ILE A 100 3.97 14.81 7.95
N PRO A 101 3.92 15.04 9.28
CA PRO A 101 4.90 15.88 9.95
C PRO A 101 6.34 15.38 9.74
N THR A 102 7.27 16.30 9.46
CA THR A 102 8.69 15.97 9.24
C THR A 102 9.29 15.06 10.33
N PRO A 103 9.03 15.27 11.65
CA PRO A 103 9.52 14.36 12.69
C PRO A 103 9.00 12.92 12.57
N ASP A 104 7.79 12.74 12.02
CA ASP A 104 7.24 11.41 11.78
C ASP A 104 7.94 10.73 10.57
N LEU A 105 8.23 11.48 9.50
CA LEU A 105 8.99 10.97 8.35
C LEU A 105 10.40 10.54 8.77
N VAL A 106 11.10 11.35 9.57
CA VAL A 106 12.41 10.98 10.13
C VAL A 106 12.32 9.68 10.92
N ARG A 107 11.33 9.57 11.81
CA ARG A 107 11.13 8.34 12.60
C ARG A 107 10.81 7.12 11.75
N TYR A 108 10.10 7.28 10.63
CA TYR A 108 9.84 6.19 9.69
C TYR A 108 11.12 5.77 8.97
N ALA A 109 11.92 6.74 8.49
CA ALA A 109 13.18 6.47 7.83
C ALA A 109 14.16 5.68 8.73
N GLU A 110 14.27 6.03 10.02
CA GLU A 110 15.12 5.34 11.00
C GLU A 110 14.73 3.87 11.26
N GLN A 111 13.52 3.47 10.90
CA GLN A 111 13.02 2.11 11.08
C GLN A 111 13.17 1.22 9.84
N LEU A 112 13.38 1.81 8.68
CA LEU A 112 13.38 1.11 7.41
C LEU A 112 14.82 0.74 6.97
N PRO A 113 15.02 -0.42 6.35
CA PRO A 113 16.31 -0.72 5.73
C PRO A 113 16.56 0.19 4.52
N PRO A 114 17.84 0.46 4.18
CA PRO A 114 18.18 1.30 3.03
C PRO A 114 17.44 0.90 1.75
N GLY A 115 16.92 1.88 1.03
CA GLY A 115 16.20 1.67 -0.23
C GLY A 115 14.83 0.99 -0.12
N PHE A 116 14.25 0.84 1.07
CA PHE A 116 12.88 0.30 1.23
C PHE A 116 11.86 1.36 0.81
N PRO A 117 11.11 1.16 -0.31
CA PRO A 117 10.22 2.18 -0.84
C PRO A 117 8.86 2.20 -0.11
N CYS A 118 8.34 3.40 0.13
CA CYS A 118 7.01 3.64 0.68
C CYS A 118 6.14 4.38 -0.34
N CYS A 119 4.94 3.86 -0.62
CA CYS A 119 3.96 4.53 -1.47
C CYS A 119 3.10 5.45 -0.61
N ALA A 120 3.26 6.76 -0.72
CA ALA A 120 2.45 7.73 0.00
C ALA A 120 1.24 8.18 -0.84
N LYS A 121 0.16 8.61 -0.19
CA LYS A 121 -0.94 9.26 -0.90
C LYS A 121 -0.75 10.77 -0.95
N ALA A 122 -1.17 11.38 -2.04
CA ALA A 122 -1.41 12.82 -2.05
C ALA A 122 -2.57 13.16 -1.10
N PRO A 123 -2.52 14.30 -0.40
CA PRO A 123 -3.60 14.73 0.49
C PRO A 123 -4.94 14.89 -0.25
N GLU A 124 -6.04 14.57 0.44
CA GLU A 124 -7.40 14.67 -0.10
C GLU A 124 -7.71 16.07 -0.63
N ILE A 125 -7.19 17.10 0.01
CA ILE A 125 -7.35 18.49 -0.42
C ILE A 125 -6.85 18.74 -1.86
N VAL A 126 -5.87 17.98 -2.31
CA VAL A 126 -5.33 18.08 -3.68
C VAL A 126 -6.16 17.25 -4.67
N THR A 127 -6.73 16.14 -4.26
CA THR A 127 -7.33 15.15 -5.17
C THR A 127 -8.85 15.08 -5.13
N SER A 128 -9.51 15.78 -4.19
CA SER A 128 -10.97 15.85 -4.11
C SER A 128 -11.50 17.11 -4.76
N ALA A 129 -12.42 16.99 -5.75
CA ALA A 129 -13.08 18.12 -6.39
C ALA A 129 -14.06 18.84 -5.43
N ALA A 130 -14.61 18.12 -4.47
CA ALA A 130 -15.36 18.72 -3.37
C ALA A 130 -14.44 18.99 -2.17
N ARG A 131 -14.73 20.03 -1.43
CA ARG A 131 -14.01 20.35 -0.20
C ARG A 131 -14.08 19.15 0.77
N PRO A 132 -12.92 18.68 1.27
CA PRO A 132 -12.90 17.57 2.24
C PRO A 132 -13.68 17.93 3.50
N SER A 133 -14.45 16.99 4.04
CA SER A 133 -15.27 17.23 5.26
C SER A 133 -14.45 17.73 6.46
N ARG A 134 -13.19 17.35 6.53
CA ARG A 134 -12.25 17.75 7.60
C ARG A 134 -11.78 19.19 7.48
N SER A 135 -11.87 19.78 6.30
CA SER A 135 -11.48 21.19 6.05
C SER A 135 -12.56 22.19 6.43
N GLY A 136 -13.71 21.71 6.92
CA GLY A 136 -14.88 22.54 7.21
C GLY A 136 -15.58 23.03 5.93
N GLY A 137 -16.75 23.61 6.09
CA GLY A 137 -17.59 24.11 5.00
C GLY A 137 -18.77 23.17 4.64
N PRO A 138 -19.67 23.64 3.77
CA PRO A 138 -20.85 22.86 3.35
C PRO A 138 -20.45 21.62 2.56
N PRO A 139 -21.13 20.47 2.76
CA PRO A 139 -20.92 19.27 1.97
C PRO A 139 -21.13 19.53 0.46
N GLY A 140 -20.18 19.09 -0.36
CA GLY A 140 -20.28 19.22 -1.82
C GLY A 140 -19.94 20.60 -2.38
N GLU A 141 -19.42 21.51 -1.56
CA GLU A 141 -18.82 22.78 -2.02
C GLU A 141 -17.58 22.49 -2.87
N ALA A 142 -17.35 23.33 -3.89
CA ALA A 142 -16.16 23.22 -4.73
C ALA A 142 -14.88 23.45 -3.91
N ASN A 143 -13.89 22.60 -4.14
CA ASN A 143 -12.59 22.72 -3.51
C ASN A 143 -11.66 23.61 -4.34
N PRO A 144 -11.25 24.80 -3.86
CA PRO A 144 -10.37 25.70 -4.60
C PRO A 144 -8.96 25.12 -4.80
N ASP A 145 -8.53 24.21 -3.92
CA ASP A 145 -7.22 23.57 -3.95
C ASP A 145 -7.20 22.25 -4.76
N PHE A 146 -8.30 21.93 -5.43
CA PHE A 146 -8.37 20.75 -6.30
C PHE A 146 -7.37 20.85 -7.45
N LEU A 147 -6.43 19.91 -7.48
CA LEU A 147 -5.32 19.86 -8.44
C LEU A 147 -4.41 21.10 -8.35
N ASN A 148 -4.11 21.55 -7.13
CA ASN A 148 -3.14 22.58 -6.83
C ASN A 148 -1.74 21.97 -6.69
N ALA A 149 -0.95 22.01 -7.78
CA ALA A 149 0.40 21.43 -7.83
C ALA A 149 1.37 22.10 -6.85
N ARG A 150 1.25 23.42 -6.66
CA ARG A 150 2.11 24.17 -5.75
C ARG A 150 1.87 23.76 -4.30
N LEU A 151 0.59 23.71 -3.88
CA LEU A 151 0.23 23.25 -2.54
C LEU A 151 0.78 21.84 -2.25
N PHE A 152 0.64 20.93 -3.22
CA PHE A 152 1.16 19.56 -3.09
C PHE A 152 2.69 19.53 -3.02
N ALA A 153 3.37 20.33 -3.85
CA ALA A 153 4.82 20.41 -3.87
C ALA A 153 5.38 20.97 -2.55
N ASP A 154 4.80 22.07 -2.05
CA ASP A 154 5.30 22.75 -0.86
C ASP A 154 5.01 21.97 0.43
N GLU A 155 3.78 21.50 0.62
CA GLU A 155 3.35 20.91 1.88
C GLU A 155 3.61 19.40 2.00
N THR A 156 3.72 18.70 0.86
CA THR A 156 3.90 17.25 0.88
C THR A 156 5.23 16.81 0.29
N LEU A 157 5.55 17.20 -0.95
CA LEU A 157 6.75 16.70 -1.61
C LEU A 157 8.04 17.26 -1.01
N GLY A 158 8.04 18.50 -0.53
CA GLY A 158 9.18 19.12 0.14
C GLY A 158 9.69 18.28 1.31
N PRO A 159 8.88 18.02 2.35
CA PRO A 159 9.28 17.17 3.49
C PRO A 159 9.76 15.77 3.08
N PHE A 160 9.14 15.13 2.09
CA PHE A 160 9.62 13.83 1.59
C PHE A 160 10.97 13.93 0.89
N ARG A 161 11.22 15.01 0.15
CA ARG A 161 12.52 15.29 -0.49
C ARG A 161 13.62 15.47 0.55
N ASP A 162 13.34 16.21 1.61
CA ASP A 162 14.34 16.66 2.58
C ASP A 162 14.79 15.53 3.52
N VAL A 163 13.85 14.71 4.01
CA VAL A 163 14.15 13.73 5.07
C VAL A 163 13.75 12.29 4.78
N PHE A 164 13.06 12.02 3.66
CA PHE A 164 12.54 10.67 3.35
C PHE A 164 12.86 10.19 1.94
N ARG A 165 13.74 10.88 1.23
CA ARG A 165 14.04 10.66 -0.18
C ARG A 165 14.40 9.22 -0.53
N GLU A 166 15.24 8.59 0.28
CA GLU A 166 15.70 7.21 0.08
C GLU A 166 14.55 6.18 0.13
N HIS A 167 13.51 6.50 0.90
CA HIS A 167 12.36 5.64 1.09
C HIS A 167 11.13 6.07 0.29
N THR A 168 11.25 7.11 -0.54
CA THR A 168 10.12 7.62 -1.31
C THR A 168 9.86 6.76 -2.54
N GLY A 169 8.77 6.01 -2.51
CA GLY A 169 8.17 5.34 -3.66
C GLY A 169 7.21 6.26 -4.42
N PRO A 170 6.31 5.70 -5.27
CA PRO A 170 5.32 6.50 -5.98
C PRO A 170 4.32 7.19 -5.04
N PHE A 171 3.97 8.43 -5.36
CA PHE A 171 2.80 9.10 -4.77
C PHE A 171 1.53 8.68 -5.48
N VAL A 172 0.54 8.23 -4.72
CA VAL A 172 -0.78 7.83 -5.23
C VAL A 172 -1.74 9.02 -5.17
N LEU A 173 -2.12 9.52 -6.31
CA LEU A 173 -3.13 10.57 -6.50
C LEU A 173 -4.51 9.90 -6.55
N GLN A 174 -5.15 9.70 -5.39
CA GLN A 174 -6.45 9.02 -5.31
C GLN A 174 -7.59 10.01 -5.49
N PHE A 175 -8.36 9.87 -6.56
CA PHE A 175 -9.53 10.70 -6.88
C PHE A 175 -10.82 10.02 -6.40
N PRO A 176 -11.49 10.53 -5.36
CA PRO A 176 -12.78 10.02 -4.92
C PRO A 176 -13.89 10.38 -5.94
N PRO A 177 -15.04 9.68 -5.94
CA PRO A 177 -16.19 10.08 -6.73
C PRO A 177 -16.63 11.50 -6.38
N ALA A 178 -16.77 12.37 -7.39
CA ALA A 178 -17.20 13.73 -7.17
C ALA A 178 -18.72 13.84 -7.03
N PRO A 179 -19.24 14.61 -6.05
CA PRO A 179 -20.65 14.96 -5.98
C PRO A 179 -21.13 15.66 -7.28
N ARG A 180 -22.41 15.53 -7.61
CA ARG A 180 -22.98 16.10 -8.84
C ARG A 180 -22.72 17.60 -9.00
N SER A 181 -22.70 18.35 -7.90
CA SER A 181 -22.47 19.80 -7.86
C SER A 181 -21.11 20.25 -8.39
N VAL A 182 -20.08 19.38 -8.28
CA VAL A 182 -18.69 19.68 -8.66
C VAL A 182 -18.11 18.67 -9.65
N ARG A 183 -18.94 17.74 -10.13
CA ARG A 183 -18.50 16.69 -11.08
C ARG A 183 -18.16 17.31 -12.42
N MET A 184 -16.99 17.00 -12.90
CA MET A 184 -16.51 17.40 -14.22
C MET A 184 -16.87 16.36 -15.28
N ALA A 185 -17.09 16.79 -16.52
CA ALA A 185 -17.12 15.89 -17.66
C ALA A 185 -15.74 15.21 -17.85
N PRO A 186 -15.68 13.94 -18.28
CA PRO A 186 -14.42 13.20 -18.38
C PRO A 186 -13.32 13.90 -19.20
N PRO A 187 -13.60 14.54 -20.36
CA PRO A 187 -12.57 15.29 -21.09
C PRO A 187 -12.02 16.50 -20.31
N ALA A 188 -12.89 17.24 -19.63
CA ALA A 188 -12.48 18.39 -18.82
C ALA A 188 -11.66 17.98 -17.59
N PHE A 189 -11.97 16.80 -16.98
CA PHE A 189 -11.15 16.23 -15.94
C PHE A 189 -9.76 15.85 -16.45
N ALA A 190 -9.68 15.16 -17.59
CA ALA A 190 -8.41 14.74 -18.19
C ALA A 190 -7.51 15.96 -18.54
N GLU A 191 -8.08 17.00 -19.14
CA GLU A 191 -7.35 18.25 -19.44
C GLU A 191 -6.85 18.95 -18.17
N LYS A 192 -7.67 19.02 -17.12
CA LYS A 192 -7.24 19.62 -15.84
C LYS A 192 -6.18 18.78 -15.15
N LEU A 193 -6.31 17.44 -15.20
CA LEU A 193 -5.31 16.51 -14.68
C LEU A 193 -3.97 16.67 -15.41
N GLU A 194 -3.99 16.74 -16.74
CA GLU A 194 -2.79 16.91 -17.56
C GLU A 194 -2.02 18.18 -17.19
N ARG A 195 -2.71 19.33 -17.05
CA ARG A 195 -2.08 20.58 -16.59
C ARG A 195 -1.45 20.42 -15.21
N PHE A 196 -2.16 19.78 -14.28
CA PHE A 196 -1.64 19.51 -12.94
C PHE A 196 -0.38 18.64 -12.98
N LEU A 197 -0.38 17.58 -13.79
CA LEU A 197 0.77 16.68 -13.94
C LEU A 197 1.97 17.38 -14.57
N ALA A 198 1.72 18.31 -15.52
CA ALA A 198 2.76 19.13 -16.13
C ALA A 198 3.47 20.05 -15.12
N ASP A 199 2.73 20.53 -14.10
CA ASP A 199 3.26 21.43 -13.07
C ASP A 199 3.95 20.68 -11.90
N LEU A 200 3.88 19.35 -11.86
CA LEU A 200 4.49 18.56 -10.78
C LEU A 200 6.01 18.42 -10.94
N PRO A 201 6.77 18.42 -9.84
CA PRO A 201 8.20 18.11 -9.86
C PRO A 201 8.49 16.74 -10.49
N THR A 202 9.46 16.69 -11.41
CA THR A 202 9.80 15.47 -12.16
C THR A 202 10.72 14.51 -11.42
N ASP A 203 11.19 14.88 -10.25
CA ASP A 203 12.06 14.06 -9.39
C ASP A 203 11.31 13.05 -8.52
N PHE A 204 9.98 12.99 -8.62
CA PHE A 204 9.12 11.99 -7.99
C PHE A 204 8.38 11.15 -9.02
N ARG A 205 7.87 10.00 -8.59
CA ARG A 205 6.98 9.14 -9.36
C ARG A 205 5.53 9.31 -8.90
N TYR A 206 4.60 9.39 -9.84
CA TYR A 206 3.17 9.60 -9.56
C TYR A 206 2.33 8.50 -10.18
N ALA A 207 1.30 8.05 -9.45
CA ALA A 207 0.33 7.08 -9.94
C ALA A 207 -1.08 7.56 -9.63
N VAL A 208 -1.98 7.54 -10.60
CA VAL A 208 -3.37 8.00 -10.46
C VAL A 208 -4.29 6.84 -10.15
N GLU A 209 -5.03 6.95 -9.05
CA GLU A 209 -6.07 6.02 -8.63
C GLU A 209 -7.46 6.61 -8.81
N LEU A 210 -8.22 6.14 -9.77
CA LEU A 210 -9.60 6.54 -9.98
C LEU A 210 -10.56 5.73 -9.09
N ARG A 211 -11.64 6.37 -8.64
CA ARG A 211 -12.76 5.78 -7.92
C ARG A 211 -14.10 6.02 -8.63
N ASP A 212 -14.07 6.64 -9.80
CA ASP A 212 -15.20 6.83 -10.70
C ASP A 212 -14.87 6.20 -12.07
N PRO A 213 -15.53 5.11 -12.47
CA PRO A 213 -15.25 4.41 -13.72
C PRO A 213 -15.54 5.27 -14.96
N ALA A 214 -16.39 6.29 -14.83
CA ALA A 214 -16.67 7.20 -15.94
C ALA A 214 -15.44 8.01 -16.38
N LEU A 215 -14.42 8.15 -15.52
CA LEU A 215 -13.18 8.85 -15.83
C LEU A 215 -12.14 7.95 -16.52
N LEU A 216 -12.36 6.64 -16.62
CA LEU A 216 -11.45 5.68 -17.26
C LEU A 216 -11.60 5.75 -18.80
N THR A 217 -11.07 6.79 -19.40
CA THR A 217 -11.25 7.14 -20.82
C THR A 217 -9.93 7.23 -21.58
N ALA A 218 -9.99 7.31 -22.93
CA ALA A 218 -8.81 7.53 -23.76
C ALA A 218 -8.10 8.85 -23.42
N ASN A 219 -8.84 9.95 -23.22
CA ASN A 219 -8.25 11.24 -22.83
C ASN A 219 -7.48 11.14 -21.50
N TYR A 220 -8.02 10.41 -20.53
CA TYR A 220 -7.32 10.15 -19.27
C TYR A 220 -6.03 9.35 -19.48
N ARG A 221 -6.08 8.26 -20.28
CA ARG A 221 -4.90 7.47 -20.63
C ARG A 221 -3.81 8.34 -21.28
N ASP A 222 -4.20 9.15 -22.24
CA ASP A 222 -3.29 9.99 -23.00
C ASP A 222 -2.64 11.08 -22.11
N ALA A 223 -3.40 11.67 -21.18
CA ALA A 223 -2.88 12.59 -20.15
C ALA A 223 -1.84 11.93 -19.25
N LEU A 224 -2.04 10.66 -18.81
CA LEU A 224 -1.04 9.94 -18.03
C LEU A 224 0.22 9.66 -18.84
N ALA A 225 0.06 9.18 -20.07
CA ALA A 225 1.16 8.81 -20.96
C ALA A 225 2.05 10.02 -21.29
N ALA A 226 1.47 11.21 -21.50
CA ALA A 226 2.20 12.45 -21.77
C ALA A 226 3.22 12.81 -20.68
N HIS A 227 2.97 12.38 -19.42
CA HIS A 227 3.82 12.70 -18.26
C HIS A 227 4.49 11.48 -17.62
N GLY A 228 4.40 10.29 -18.23
CA GLY A 228 4.96 9.05 -17.67
C GLY A 228 4.37 8.66 -16.33
N VAL A 229 3.11 9.03 -16.06
CA VAL A 229 2.38 8.77 -14.82
C VAL A 229 1.65 7.42 -14.92
N ALA A 230 1.75 6.59 -13.88
CA ALA A 230 1.11 5.29 -13.88
C ALA A 230 -0.39 5.37 -13.55
N HIS A 231 -1.18 4.46 -14.16
CA HIS A 231 -2.50 4.14 -13.62
C HIS A 231 -2.37 3.16 -12.45
N VAL A 232 -3.16 3.34 -11.39
CA VAL A 232 -3.27 2.36 -10.31
C VAL A 232 -4.38 1.37 -10.65
N TYR A 233 -4.01 0.13 -10.99
CA TYR A 233 -4.98 -0.94 -11.14
C TYR A 233 -5.54 -1.29 -9.77
N ASN A 234 -6.79 -0.96 -9.53
CA ASN A 234 -7.37 -1.12 -8.21
C ASN A 234 -8.53 -2.12 -8.17
N TYR A 235 -8.67 -2.74 -7.01
CA TYR A 235 -9.81 -3.59 -6.67
C TYR A 235 -10.63 -2.84 -5.62
N VAL A 236 -11.66 -2.14 -6.08
CA VAL A 236 -12.49 -1.27 -5.24
C VAL A 236 -13.91 -1.15 -5.79
N THR A 237 -14.86 -1.02 -4.90
CA THR A 237 -16.32 -0.98 -4.98
C THR A 237 -16.93 -0.64 -6.35
N ALA A 238 -16.64 0.54 -6.91
CA ALA A 238 -17.31 1.03 -8.12
C ALA A 238 -16.49 0.80 -9.41
N MET A 239 -15.21 0.45 -9.27
CA MET A 239 -14.34 0.29 -10.43
C MET A 239 -14.52 -1.09 -11.07
N PRO A 240 -14.27 -1.22 -12.39
CA PRO A 240 -14.20 -2.52 -13.02
C PRO A 240 -13.04 -3.34 -12.43
N MET A 241 -13.10 -4.63 -12.56
CA MET A 241 -12.04 -5.55 -12.13
C MET A 241 -10.68 -5.19 -12.77
N PRO A 242 -9.54 -5.47 -12.09
CA PRO A 242 -8.21 -5.03 -12.52
C PRO A 242 -7.86 -5.37 -13.98
N ALA A 243 -8.25 -6.53 -14.48
CA ALA A 243 -8.00 -6.91 -15.87
C ALA A 243 -8.68 -5.96 -16.87
N ARG A 244 -9.91 -5.54 -16.59
CA ARG A 244 -10.62 -4.55 -17.42
C ARG A 244 -10.00 -3.16 -17.37
N GLN A 245 -9.42 -2.80 -16.24
CA GLN A 245 -8.64 -1.56 -16.16
C GLN A 245 -7.37 -1.66 -17.00
N ALA A 246 -6.69 -2.81 -17.01
CA ALA A 246 -5.49 -3.06 -17.82
C ALA A 246 -5.77 -3.08 -19.33
N GLU A 247 -6.96 -3.51 -19.75
CA GLU A 247 -7.41 -3.37 -21.15
C GLU A 247 -7.58 -1.89 -21.56
N ALA A 248 -8.16 -1.07 -20.68
CA ALA A 248 -8.38 0.35 -20.95
C ALA A 248 -7.11 1.20 -20.88
N ILE A 249 -6.24 0.91 -19.90
CA ILE A 249 -4.96 1.58 -19.66
C ILE A 249 -3.86 0.51 -19.61
N PRO A 250 -3.26 0.14 -20.76
CA PRO A 250 -2.23 -0.87 -20.81
C PRO A 250 -0.98 -0.51 -19.98
N LEU A 251 -0.28 -1.55 -19.52
CA LEU A 251 1.07 -1.39 -18.96
C LEU A 251 1.99 -0.74 -20.01
N GLY A 252 2.98 0.04 -19.54
CA GLY A 252 3.97 0.67 -20.41
C GLY A 252 3.72 2.16 -20.71
N SER A 253 2.59 2.73 -20.29
CA SER A 253 2.41 4.20 -20.28
C SER A 253 3.31 4.90 -19.26
N ALA A 254 3.84 4.15 -18.28
CA ALA A 254 4.81 4.60 -17.29
C ALA A 254 5.92 3.57 -17.10
N SER A 255 7.06 3.98 -16.52
CA SER A 255 8.21 3.12 -16.23
C SER A 255 8.03 2.23 -14.99
N PHE A 256 6.86 2.21 -14.37
CA PHE A 256 6.49 1.42 -13.20
C PHE A 256 4.98 1.19 -13.17
N ALA A 257 4.53 0.22 -12.36
CA ALA A 257 3.12 -0.08 -12.15
C ALA A 257 2.77 -0.12 -10.65
N VAL A 258 1.52 0.21 -10.34
CA VAL A 258 0.96 0.13 -8.99
C VAL A 258 -0.37 -0.60 -9.04
N ILE A 259 -0.55 -1.58 -8.14
CA ILE A 259 -1.81 -2.31 -7.94
C ILE A 259 -2.26 -2.07 -6.50
N ARG A 260 -3.54 -1.76 -6.29
CA ARG A 260 -4.09 -1.56 -4.94
C ARG A 260 -5.36 -2.37 -4.73
N LEU A 261 -5.32 -3.31 -3.77
CA LEU A 261 -6.43 -4.19 -3.42
C LEU A 261 -7.09 -3.69 -2.15
N LEU A 262 -8.33 -3.22 -2.23
CA LEU A 262 -8.97 -2.45 -1.16
C LEU A 262 -10.29 -3.06 -0.71
N LEU A 263 -11.26 -3.23 -1.64
CA LEU A 263 -12.62 -3.70 -1.38
C LEU A 263 -13.14 -4.48 -2.58
N PRO A 264 -13.82 -5.61 -2.39
CA PRO A 264 -14.53 -6.27 -3.49
C PRO A 264 -15.55 -5.33 -4.17
N PRO A 265 -15.74 -5.46 -5.49
CA PRO A 265 -16.78 -4.74 -6.20
C PRO A 265 -18.16 -4.91 -5.54
N GLY A 266 -18.93 -3.84 -5.49
CA GLY A 266 -20.26 -3.82 -4.88
C GLY A 266 -20.30 -3.81 -3.36
N THR A 267 -19.15 -3.85 -2.65
CA THR A 267 -19.11 -3.81 -1.18
C THR A 267 -18.73 -2.43 -0.64
N THR A 268 -19.04 -2.17 0.63
CA THR A 268 -18.69 -0.92 1.33
C THR A 268 -17.66 -1.14 2.43
N TYR A 269 -16.98 -0.07 2.84
CA TYR A 269 -16.09 -0.11 4.01
C TYR A 269 -16.79 -0.53 5.30
N GLY A 270 -18.10 -0.22 5.45
CA GLY A 270 -18.90 -0.59 6.60
C GLY A 270 -19.11 -2.09 6.69
N GLU A 271 -19.57 -2.71 5.60
CA GLU A 271 -19.79 -4.16 5.51
C GLU A 271 -18.53 -4.95 5.80
N ARG A 272 -17.39 -4.50 5.28
CA ARG A 272 -16.10 -5.18 5.47
C ARG A 272 -15.47 -5.00 6.86
N ARG A 273 -16.08 -4.23 7.76
CA ARG A 273 -15.67 -4.19 9.18
C ARG A 273 -15.92 -5.51 9.90
N THR A 274 -16.86 -6.31 9.44
CA THR A 274 -17.17 -7.64 9.98
C THR A 274 -16.06 -8.66 9.79
N LEU A 275 -15.05 -8.37 8.92
CA LEU A 275 -13.88 -9.22 8.73
C LEU A 275 -12.87 -9.17 9.88
N LYS A 276 -13.04 -8.27 10.85
CA LYS A 276 -12.21 -8.26 12.06
C LYS A 276 -12.45 -9.53 12.91
N PRO A 277 -11.40 -10.05 13.58
CA PRO A 277 -10.01 -9.60 13.55
C PRO A 277 -9.33 -9.91 12.20
N PHE A 278 -8.42 -9.00 11.76
CA PHE A 278 -7.71 -9.13 10.49
C PHE A 278 -6.52 -10.10 10.58
N SER A 279 -6.75 -11.28 11.11
CA SER A 279 -5.73 -12.31 11.37
C SER A 279 -5.86 -13.57 10.50
N ARG A 280 -6.84 -13.59 9.58
CA ARG A 280 -7.10 -14.72 8.66
C ARG A 280 -7.71 -14.25 7.36
N LEU A 281 -7.58 -15.08 6.33
CA LEU A 281 -8.38 -14.94 5.11
C LEU A 281 -9.84 -15.30 5.43
N ALA A 282 -10.71 -14.31 5.44
CA ALA A 282 -12.12 -14.48 5.79
C ALA A 282 -13.03 -14.60 4.56
N ASP A 283 -12.60 -13.99 3.46
CA ASP A 283 -13.35 -13.94 2.20
C ASP A 283 -12.37 -13.93 1.00
N PRO A 284 -11.71 -15.08 0.71
CA PRO A 284 -10.77 -15.20 -0.40
C PRO A 284 -11.45 -15.01 -1.76
N ASP A 285 -10.79 -14.28 -2.67
CA ASP A 285 -11.24 -14.05 -4.05
C ASP A 285 -10.18 -14.53 -5.06
N ASP A 286 -10.35 -15.77 -5.52
CA ASP A 286 -9.42 -16.39 -6.47
C ASP A 286 -9.43 -15.71 -7.83
N GLU A 287 -10.56 -15.11 -8.25
CA GLU A 287 -10.64 -14.38 -9.51
C GLU A 287 -9.83 -13.09 -9.46
N MET A 288 -9.97 -12.31 -8.39
CA MET A 288 -9.14 -11.14 -8.14
C MET A 288 -7.65 -11.52 -8.14
N ARG A 289 -7.27 -12.60 -7.44
CA ARG A 289 -5.89 -13.06 -7.37
C ARG A 289 -5.33 -13.44 -8.73
N ARG A 290 -6.09 -14.19 -9.57
CA ARG A 290 -5.68 -14.54 -10.92
C ARG A 290 -5.44 -13.31 -11.79
N GLN A 291 -6.36 -12.35 -11.78
CA GLN A 291 -6.24 -11.12 -12.55
C GLN A 291 -5.03 -10.29 -12.12
N VAL A 292 -4.81 -10.14 -10.80
CA VAL A 292 -3.64 -9.43 -10.26
C VAL A 292 -2.34 -10.10 -10.68
N VAL A 293 -2.25 -11.43 -10.53
CA VAL A 293 -1.05 -12.19 -10.93
C VAL A 293 -0.79 -12.09 -12.43
N SER A 294 -1.84 -12.06 -13.26
CA SER A 294 -1.70 -11.83 -14.71
C SER A 294 -1.08 -10.46 -15.02
N ILE A 295 -1.53 -9.40 -14.37
CA ILE A 295 -0.95 -8.05 -14.53
C ILE A 295 0.50 -8.02 -14.02
N VAL A 296 0.78 -8.64 -12.88
CA VAL A 296 2.15 -8.73 -12.34
C VAL A 296 3.07 -9.49 -13.31
N ARG A 297 2.65 -10.61 -13.88
CA ARG A 297 3.43 -11.36 -14.88
C ARG A 297 3.73 -10.52 -16.11
N ALA A 298 2.72 -9.81 -16.64
CA ALA A 298 2.93 -8.89 -17.77
C ALA A 298 3.94 -7.78 -17.44
N SER A 299 3.95 -7.27 -16.18
CA SER A 299 4.96 -6.32 -15.72
C SER A 299 6.36 -6.96 -15.63
N VAL A 300 6.45 -8.22 -15.19
CA VAL A 300 7.72 -8.97 -15.12
C VAL A 300 8.28 -9.19 -16.52
N ASP A 301 7.47 -9.65 -17.46
CA ASP A 301 7.86 -9.92 -18.85
C ASP A 301 8.35 -8.65 -19.57
N THR A 302 7.76 -7.51 -19.26
CA THR A 302 8.15 -6.21 -19.81
C THR A 302 9.23 -5.48 -18.97
N LYS A 303 9.72 -6.11 -17.89
CA LYS A 303 10.72 -5.55 -16.94
C LYS A 303 10.27 -4.25 -16.27
N ILE A 304 8.98 -4.02 -16.16
CA ILE A 304 8.39 -2.87 -15.46
C ILE A 304 8.32 -3.20 -13.96
N PRO A 305 8.93 -2.41 -13.05
CA PRO A 305 8.76 -2.61 -11.63
C PRO A 305 7.29 -2.44 -11.21
N VAL A 306 6.80 -3.36 -10.39
CA VAL A 306 5.41 -3.33 -9.91
C VAL A 306 5.33 -3.38 -8.39
N SER A 307 4.50 -2.50 -7.81
CA SER A 307 4.17 -2.49 -6.39
C SER A 307 2.71 -2.92 -6.19
N VAL A 308 2.47 -3.96 -5.40
CA VAL A 308 1.13 -4.46 -5.05
C VAL A 308 0.85 -4.14 -3.59
N LEU A 309 -0.11 -3.26 -3.33
CA LEU A 309 -0.49 -2.80 -2.00
C LEU A 309 -1.86 -3.36 -1.61
N VAL A 310 -1.92 -4.12 -0.54
CA VAL A 310 -3.12 -4.81 -0.10
C VAL A 310 -3.69 -4.20 1.18
N ASN A 311 -5.01 -4.01 1.22
CA ASN A 311 -5.75 -3.65 2.42
C ASN A 311 -6.40 -4.90 3.02
N ASN A 312 -6.49 -4.97 4.34
CA ASN A 312 -7.15 -6.08 5.05
C ASN A 312 -8.59 -6.36 4.57
N LYS A 313 -9.29 -5.32 4.12
CA LYS A 313 -10.67 -5.44 3.67
C LYS A 313 -10.83 -6.08 2.30
N ALA A 314 -9.75 -6.33 1.58
CA ALA A 314 -9.82 -7.12 0.35
C ALA A 314 -10.29 -8.56 0.65
N GLU A 315 -9.60 -9.26 1.56
CA GLU A 315 -9.89 -10.67 1.86
C GLU A 315 -9.89 -11.01 3.37
N GLY A 316 -9.61 -10.03 4.26
CA GLY A 316 -9.61 -10.23 5.73
C GLY A 316 -8.24 -10.08 6.39
N CYS A 317 -7.12 -10.38 5.69
CA CYS A 317 -5.76 -10.24 6.23
C CYS A 317 -4.77 -9.95 5.10
N SER A 318 -4.28 -8.71 5.02
CA SER A 318 -3.38 -8.31 3.92
C SER A 318 -2.10 -9.14 3.82
N PRO A 319 -1.36 -9.47 4.91
CA PRO A 319 -0.16 -10.30 4.80
C PRO A 319 -0.45 -11.69 4.22
N LEU A 320 -1.56 -12.31 4.59
CA LEU A 320 -1.96 -13.62 4.06
C LEU A 320 -2.46 -13.54 2.63
N THR A 321 -3.15 -12.46 2.22
CA THR A 321 -3.47 -12.19 0.81
C THR A 321 -2.19 -12.05 -0.03
N ILE A 322 -1.20 -11.32 0.47
CA ILE A 322 0.11 -11.16 -0.17
C ILE A 322 0.81 -12.51 -0.32
N ARG A 323 0.80 -13.34 0.72
CA ARG A 323 1.35 -14.69 0.67
C ARG A 323 0.69 -15.52 -0.43
N ALA A 324 -0.64 -15.52 -0.51
CA ALA A 324 -1.38 -16.26 -1.55
C ALA A 324 -1.06 -15.77 -2.97
N LEU A 325 -0.94 -14.45 -3.18
CA LEU A 325 -0.52 -13.86 -4.46
C LEU A 325 0.92 -14.26 -4.81
N ALA A 326 1.83 -14.23 -3.85
CA ALA A 326 3.22 -14.59 -4.03
C ALA A 326 3.40 -16.09 -4.37
N GLU A 327 2.64 -16.98 -3.71
CA GLU A 327 2.59 -18.41 -4.01
C GLU A 327 2.10 -18.68 -5.44
N LEU A 328 1.01 -18.02 -5.87
CA LEU A 328 0.49 -18.12 -7.23
C LEU A 328 1.48 -17.60 -8.29
N LEU A 329 2.18 -16.51 -7.99
CA LEU A 329 3.20 -15.97 -8.89
C LEU A 329 4.40 -16.91 -9.00
N GLY A 330 4.89 -17.44 -7.86
CA GLY A 330 6.07 -18.32 -7.79
C GLY A 330 5.83 -19.76 -8.24
N SER A 331 4.57 -20.20 -8.39
CA SER A 331 4.26 -21.57 -8.81
C SER A 331 4.46 -21.83 -10.32
N GLY A 332 4.66 -20.80 -11.13
CA GLY A 332 4.80 -20.95 -12.59
C GLY A 332 3.56 -21.51 -13.31
N LEU A 333 2.46 -21.72 -12.62
CA LEU A 333 1.22 -22.21 -13.22
C LEU A 333 0.71 -21.20 -14.26
N ASN A 334 0.59 -21.64 -15.51
CA ASN A 334 -0.15 -20.92 -16.53
C ASN A 334 -1.64 -20.92 -16.13
N LEU A 335 -2.15 -19.73 -15.81
CA LEU A 335 -3.56 -19.49 -15.44
C LEU A 335 -4.41 -19.31 -16.67
#